data_397796487e0b4205ee7d63146ddc5457
#
_entry.id   397796487e0b4205ee7d63146ddc5457
#
_cell.length_a   1.000
_cell.length_b   1.000
_cell.length_c   1.000
_cell.angle_alpha   90.00
_cell.angle_beta   90.00
_cell.angle_gamma   90.00
#
_symmetry.space_group_name_H-M   'P 1'
#
loop_
_entity.id
_entity.type
_entity.pdbx_description
1 polymer ?
#
loop_
_entity_poly.entity_id
_entity_poly.type
_entity_poly.pdbx_seq_one_letter_code
_entity_poly.pdbx_strand_id
1 'polypeptide(L)'
;PFYLLDRLKTWKVIKPGSQLPKSIVLFPRVEPAAKTDDQAAVPQNSPRHPEIKPEITIDQFSAVDLRVATVVRAESIPRAKKVLKLEVDLGQKRIIVAGIAEKYAPADLVGKQVIVVANLKPAKLMGIVSNGMLLAAVDDSGPILATLDNPVEPGTALR
;
A
#
# COMPACT_ATOMS: atom_id res chain seq x y z
N PRO A 1 35.84 -11.52 28.27
CA PRO A 1 36.76 -10.69 27.54
C PRO A 1 36.91 -9.32 28.17
N PHE A 2 37.77 -9.24 29.21
CA PHE A 2 38.07 -8.01 29.96
C PHE A 2 39.46 -7.46 29.64
N TYR A 3 39.94 -7.69 28.41
CA TYR A 3 41.35 -7.34 28.04
C TYR A 3 41.55 -5.91 27.56
N LEU A 4 40.53 -5.08 27.45
CA LEU A 4 40.66 -3.73 26.90
C LEU A 4 40.93 -2.64 27.96
N LEU A 5 40.63 -2.89 29.22
CA LEU A 5 40.70 -1.88 30.29
C LEU A 5 42.09 -1.78 30.95
N ASP A 6 42.95 -2.81 30.84
CA ASP A 6 44.28 -2.76 31.44
C ASP A 6 45.30 -1.93 30.63
N ARG A 7 45.04 -1.70 29.35
CA ARG A 7 45.89 -0.83 28.52
C ARG A 7 45.65 0.67 28.76
N LEU A 8 44.58 1.06 29.41
CA LEU A 8 44.27 2.46 29.70
C LEU A 8 44.93 2.99 30.97
N LYS A 9 45.62 2.12 31.75
CA LYS A 9 46.30 2.52 32.99
C LYS A 9 47.66 3.12 32.84
N THR A 10 48.25 3.14 31.62
CA THR A 10 49.59 3.70 31.38
C THR A 10 49.47 4.91 30.45
N TRP A 11 49.32 6.09 31.05
CA TRP A 11 49.26 7.40 30.37
C TRP A 11 50.63 7.89 29.86
N LYS A 12 51.55 7.06 29.43
CA LYS A 12 52.84 7.47 28.92
C LYS A 12 53.29 6.66 27.71
N VAL A 13 52.44 6.54 26.70
CA VAL A 13 52.78 5.81 25.47
C VAL A 13 53.28 6.73 24.34
N ILE A 14 53.06 8.03 24.45
CA ILE A 14 53.49 8.98 23.42
C ILE A 14 54.73 9.73 23.93
N LYS A 15 55.89 9.53 23.30
CA LYS A 15 57.11 10.28 23.61
C LYS A 15 56.92 11.73 23.14
N PRO A 16 57.44 12.74 23.91
CA PRO A 16 57.49 14.12 23.44
C PRO A 16 58.25 14.19 22.12
N GLY A 17 57.65 14.81 21.09
CA GLY A 17 58.24 14.91 19.75
C GLY A 17 57.80 13.84 18.75
N SER A 18 56.93 12.93 19.11
CA SER A 18 56.32 11.98 18.13
C SER A 18 55.48 12.74 17.10
N GLN A 19 55.78 12.61 15.82
CA GLN A 19 54.95 13.14 14.77
C GLN A 19 53.60 12.34 14.72
N LEU A 20 52.50 13.03 14.90
CA LEU A 20 51.19 12.46 14.72
C LEU A 20 50.95 12.15 13.25
N PRO A 21 50.37 11.01 12.89
CA PRO A 21 49.99 10.76 11.51
C PRO A 21 48.96 11.82 11.08
N LYS A 22 49.02 12.18 9.77
CA LYS A 22 48.06 13.15 9.20
C LYS A 22 46.66 12.81 9.62
N SER A 23 45.91 13.80 10.11
CA SER A 23 44.56 13.64 10.53
C SER A 23 43.70 13.02 9.41
N ILE A 24 43.16 11.84 9.66
CA ILE A 24 42.17 11.24 8.79
C ILE A 24 40.84 11.93 9.14
N VAL A 25 40.28 12.66 8.18
CA VAL A 25 38.96 13.25 8.33
C VAL A 25 37.95 12.10 8.33
N LEU A 26 37.50 11.69 9.51
CA LEU A 26 36.53 10.61 9.71
C LEU A 26 35.13 10.99 9.20
N PHE A 27 34.85 12.28 9.05
CA PHE A 27 33.59 12.80 8.52
C PHE A 27 33.92 13.92 7.51
N PRO A 28 33.99 13.61 6.21
CA PRO A 28 34.14 14.66 5.20
C PRO A 28 32.90 15.58 5.25
N ARG A 29 33.18 16.90 5.31
CA ARG A 29 32.13 17.92 5.24
C ARG A 29 31.51 17.84 3.85
N VAL A 30 30.23 17.54 3.76
CA VAL A 30 29.47 17.58 2.51
C VAL A 30 29.26 19.04 2.14
N GLU A 31 30.00 19.55 1.16
CA GLU A 31 29.69 20.83 0.52
C GLU A 31 28.53 20.63 -0.44
N PRO A 32 27.56 21.55 -0.50
CA PRO A 32 26.47 21.44 -1.45
C PRO A 32 27.02 21.62 -2.87
N ALA A 33 27.23 20.53 -3.57
CA ALA A 33 27.60 20.53 -4.98
C ALA A 33 26.45 21.04 -5.84
N ALA A 34 26.78 21.92 -6.75
CA ALA A 34 25.93 22.44 -7.78
C ALA A 34 25.26 21.30 -8.58
N LYS A 35 24.03 21.58 -9.01
CA LYS A 35 23.19 20.71 -9.83
C LYS A 35 23.94 20.18 -11.05
N THR A 36 24.11 18.87 -11.08
CA THR A 36 24.36 18.15 -12.33
C THR A 36 23.45 16.94 -12.33
N ASP A 37 22.59 16.88 -13.33
CA ASP A 37 21.71 15.75 -13.60
C ASP A 37 22.55 14.50 -13.83
N ASP A 38 22.49 13.56 -12.88
CA ASP A 38 22.77 12.16 -13.15
C ASP A 38 22.10 11.32 -12.06
N GLN A 39 21.06 10.61 -12.46
CA GLN A 39 20.25 9.74 -11.61
C GLN A 39 21.04 8.48 -11.29
N ALA A 40 21.75 8.46 -10.17
CA ALA A 40 22.17 7.22 -9.55
C ALA A 40 21.14 6.82 -8.50
N ALA A 41 20.44 5.74 -8.78
CA ALA A 41 19.39 5.17 -7.96
C ALA A 41 19.89 4.84 -6.55
N VAL A 42 19.45 5.61 -5.56
CA VAL A 42 19.47 5.22 -4.14
C VAL A 42 18.36 4.20 -3.94
N PRO A 43 18.61 3.01 -3.37
CA PRO A 43 17.54 2.09 -3.04
C PRO A 43 16.72 2.70 -1.88
N GLN A 44 15.67 3.42 -2.22
CA GLN A 44 14.68 3.90 -1.27
C GLN A 44 13.79 2.72 -0.90
N ASN A 45 14.14 2.03 0.16
CA ASN A 45 13.26 1.07 0.81
C ASN A 45 12.31 1.80 1.78
N SER A 46 11.63 2.81 1.27
CA SER A 46 10.48 3.44 1.92
C SER A 46 9.23 2.77 1.35
N PRO A 47 8.23 2.43 2.16
CA PRO A 47 6.95 2.00 1.63
C PRO A 47 6.47 3.10 0.68
N ARG A 48 6.31 2.75 -0.59
CA ARG A 48 5.89 3.70 -1.64
C ARG A 48 4.43 4.03 -1.40
N HIS A 49 4.18 4.95 -0.48
CA HIS A 49 2.88 5.57 -0.41
C HIS A 49 2.73 6.41 -1.69
N PRO A 50 1.70 6.16 -2.50
CA PRO A 50 1.45 6.98 -3.67
C PRO A 50 1.29 8.43 -3.22
N GLU A 51 1.77 9.36 -4.03
CA GLU A 51 1.61 10.79 -3.76
C GLU A 51 0.14 11.13 -3.53
N ILE A 52 -0.11 12.02 -2.56
CA ILE A 52 -1.46 12.50 -2.29
C ILE A 52 -1.95 13.25 -3.53
N LYS A 53 -3.11 12.84 -4.03
CA LYS A 53 -3.75 13.50 -5.17
C LYS A 53 -4.13 14.94 -4.85
N PRO A 54 -4.34 15.78 -5.88
CA PRO A 54 -4.83 17.15 -5.68
C PRO A 54 -6.09 17.20 -4.82
N GLU A 55 -6.25 18.28 -4.07
CA GLU A 55 -7.42 18.53 -3.23
C GLU A 55 -8.70 18.54 -4.09
N ILE A 56 -9.76 17.97 -3.54
CA ILE A 56 -11.10 17.98 -4.12
C ILE A 56 -12.07 18.64 -3.15
N THR A 57 -13.14 19.22 -3.68
CA THR A 57 -14.21 19.79 -2.85
C THR A 57 -15.12 18.68 -2.30
N ILE A 58 -15.86 19.00 -1.23
CA ILE A 58 -16.86 18.08 -0.66
C ILE A 58 -17.95 17.71 -1.67
N ASP A 59 -18.29 18.64 -2.57
CA ASP A 59 -19.27 18.39 -3.63
C ASP A 59 -18.76 17.36 -4.65
N GLN A 60 -17.48 17.45 -5.03
CA GLN A 60 -16.84 16.46 -5.89
C GLN A 60 -16.79 15.08 -5.23
N PHE A 61 -16.51 15.01 -3.92
CA PHE A 61 -16.54 13.75 -3.19
C PHE A 61 -17.96 13.20 -3.08
N SER A 62 -18.95 14.06 -2.81
CA SER A 62 -20.36 13.67 -2.69
C SER A 62 -20.96 13.12 -4.00
N ALA A 63 -20.31 13.39 -5.14
CA ALA A 63 -20.70 12.79 -6.42
C ALA A 63 -20.34 11.29 -6.49
N VAL A 64 -19.49 10.77 -5.59
CA VAL A 64 -19.15 9.35 -5.52
C VAL A 64 -20.12 8.65 -4.57
N ASP A 65 -20.86 7.65 -5.07
CA ASP A 65 -21.79 6.85 -4.26
C ASP A 65 -21.07 5.62 -3.71
N LEU A 66 -20.64 5.70 -2.45
CA LEU A 66 -20.01 4.61 -1.71
C LEU A 66 -21.08 3.87 -0.91
N ARG A 67 -21.15 2.54 -1.09
CA ARG A 67 -22.13 1.70 -0.39
C ARG A 67 -21.53 0.43 0.17
N VAL A 68 -22.11 -0.04 1.24
CA VAL A 68 -21.82 -1.37 1.78
C VAL A 68 -22.56 -2.42 0.95
N ALA A 69 -21.83 -3.45 0.56
CA ALA A 69 -22.38 -4.59 -0.15
C ALA A 69 -22.02 -5.89 0.55
N THR A 70 -22.92 -6.84 0.57
CA THR A 70 -22.65 -8.20 1.03
C THR A 70 -22.33 -9.09 -0.18
N VAL A 71 -21.23 -9.82 -0.13
CA VAL A 71 -20.87 -10.77 -1.18
C VAL A 71 -21.78 -12.00 -1.06
N VAL A 72 -22.61 -12.21 -2.06
CA VAL A 72 -23.54 -13.36 -2.12
C VAL A 72 -22.86 -14.56 -2.77
N ARG A 73 -22.08 -14.32 -3.82
CA ARG A 73 -21.38 -15.36 -4.58
C ARG A 73 -20.06 -14.83 -5.12
N ALA A 74 -19.07 -15.69 -5.15
CA ALA A 74 -17.77 -15.41 -5.75
C ALA A 74 -17.35 -16.56 -6.66
N GLU A 75 -16.87 -16.25 -7.85
CA GLU A 75 -16.47 -17.23 -8.87
C GLU A 75 -15.13 -16.82 -9.48
N SER A 76 -14.28 -17.81 -9.72
CA SER A 76 -13.05 -17.61 -10.51
C SER A 76 -13.41 -17.52 -11.99
N ILE A 77 -12.78 -16.59 -12.70
CA ILE A 77 -12.98 -16.44 -14.14
C ILE A 77 -11.98 -17.35 -14.86
N PRO A 78 -12.43 -18.27 -15.72
CA PRO A 78 -11.54 -19.07 -16.54
C PRO A 78 -10.59 -18.17 -17.34
N ARG A 79 -9.30 -18.49 -17.35
CA ARG A 79 -8.21 -17.73 -18.01
C ARG A 79 -7.80 -16.41 -17.35
N ALA A 80 -8.40 -16.02 -16.20
CA ALA A 80 -8.04 -14.82 -15.44
C ALA A 80 -7.58 -15.21 -14.02
N LYS A 81 -6.28 -15.46 -13.84
CA LYS A 81 -5.71 -15.90 -12.55
C LYS A 81 -5.80 -14.88 -11.43
N LYS A 82 -5.93 -13.59 -11.76
CA LYS A 82 -5.88 -12.49 -10.78
C LYS A 82 -7.25 -11.90 -10.44
N VAL A 83 -8.31 -12.34 -11.12
CA VAL A 83 -9.60 -11.65 -11.10
C VAL A 83 -10.70 -12.60 -10.67
N LEU A 84 -11.59 -12.13 -9.80
CA LEU A 84 -12.82 -12.82 -9.38
C LEU A 84 -14.05 -12.08 -9.90
N LYS A 85 -15.07 -12.85 -10.28
CA LYS A 85 -16.42 -12.36 -10.50
C LYS A 85 -17.19 -12.49 -9.19
N LEU A 86 -17.70 -11.38 -8.70
CA LEU A 86 -18.47 -11.31 -7.47
C LEU A 86 -19.91 -10.92 -7.78
N GLU A 87 -20.85 -11.63 -7.19
CA GLU A 87 -22.24 -11.18 -7.09
C GLU A 87 -22.42 -10.58 -5.70
N VAL A 88 -22.72 -9.29 -5.66
CA VAL A 88 -22.87 -8.52 -4.41
C VAL A 88 -24.28 -8.00 -4.28
N ASP A 89 -24.77 -7.92 -3.05
CA ASP A 89 -26.06 -7.34 -2.71
C ASP A 89 -25.85 -5.96 -2.06
N LEU A 90 -26.46 -4.93 -2.67
CA LEU A 90 -26.49 -3.54 -2.20
C LEU A 90 -27.95 -3.11 -1.92
N GLY A 91 -28.85 -4.05 -1.61
CA GLY A 91 -30.31 -3.88 -1.75
C GLY A 91 -30.81 -4.27 -3.14
N GLN A 92 -29.89 -4.43 -4.09
CA GLN A 92 -30.07 -5.05 -5.40
C GLN A 92 -28.81 -5.82 -5.77
N LYS A 93 -28.98 -6.94 -6.42
CA LYS A 93 -27.85 -7.77 -6.85
C LYS A 93 -27.11 -7.13 -8.01
N ARG A 94 -25.79 -7.06 -7.89
CA ARG A 94 -24.89 -6.56 -8.95
C ARG A 94 -23.70 -7.48 -9.15
N ILE A 95 -23.19 -7.51 -10.37
CA ILE A 95 -21.96 -8.21 -10.69
C ILE A 95 -20.81 -7.21 -10.68
N ILE A 96 -19.77 -7.55 -9.94
CA ILE A 96 -18.51 -6.79 -9.87
C ILE A 96 -17.36 -7.72 -10.20
N VAL A 97 -16.43 -7.23 -10.98
CA VAL A 97 -15.19 -7.94 -11.33
C VAL A 97 -14.04 -7.26 -10.63
N ALA A 98 -13.30 -8.01 -9.80
CA ALA A 98 -12.27 -7.45 -8.95
C ALA A 98 -10.95 -8.25 -9.01
N GLY A 99 -9.83 -7.54 -9.02
CA GLY A 99 -8.47 -8.11 -9.09
C GLY A 99 -7.94 -8.57 -7.74
N ILE A 100 -8.65 -9.49 -7.06
CA ILE A 100 -8.34 -9.93 -5.69
C ILE A 100 -8.06 -11.43 -5.58
N ALA A 101 -8.05 -12.16 -6.69
CA ALA A 101 -7.91 -13.61 -6.70
C ALA A 101 -6.55 -14.13 -6.20
N GLU A 102 -5.54 -13.27 -6.15
CA GLU A 102 -4.22 -13.65 -5.63
C GLU A 102 -4.22 -13.81 -4.11
N LYS A 103 -5.11 -13.11 -3.41
CA LYS A 103 -5.13 -13.08 -1.93
C LYS A 103 -6.37 -13.71 -1.32
N TYR A 104 -7.48 -13.77 -2.05
CA TYR A 104 -8.76 -14.26 -1.54
C TYR A 104 -9.27 -15.44 -2.36
N ALA A 105 -9.57 -16.55 -1.67
CA ALA A 105 -10.33 -17.62 -2.29
C ALA A 105 -11.82 -17.24 -2.40
N PRO A 106 -12.53 -17.67 -3.45
CA PRO A 106 -13.95 -17.37 -3.61
C PRO A 106 -14.79 -17.71 -2.39
N ALA A 107 -14.53 -18.84 -1.74
CA ALA A 107 -15.26 -19.30 -0.57
C ALA A 107 -15.13 -18.35 0.64
N ASP A 108 -13.96 -17.73 0.80
CA ASP A 108 -13.68 -16.83 1.93
C ASP A 108 -14.38 -15.46 1.80
N LEU A 109 -14.89 -15.15 0.63
CA LEU A 109 -15.53 -13.87 0.35
C LEU A 109 -17.03 -13.91 0.58
N VAL A 110 -17.65 -15.06 0.43
CA VAL A 110 -19.10 -15.20 0.59
C VAL A 110 -19.53 -14.85 2.02
N GLY A 111 -20.53 -13.97 2.13
CA GLY A 111 -21.02 -13.44 3.40
C GLY A 111 -20.24 -12.25 3.96
N LYS A 112 -19.09 -11.89 3.40
CA LYS A 112 -18.35 -10.69 3.83
C LYS A 112 -19.00 -9.42 3.31
N GLN A 113 -18.94 -8.38 4.15
CA GLN A 113 -19.31 -7.03 3.76
C GLN A 113 -18.09 -6.27 3.23
N VAL A 114 -18.29 -5.60 2.12
CA VAL A 114 -17.26 -4.87 1.39
C VAL A 114 -17.78 -3.50 0.99
N ILE A 115 -16.89 -2.54 0.78
CA ILE A 115 -17.23 -1.21 0.33
C ILE A 115 -17.13 -1.16 -1.20
N VAL A 116 -18.14 -0.62 -1.83
CA VAL A 116 -18.31 -0.57 -3.29
C VAL A 116 -18.59 0.85 -3.74
N VAL A 117 -17.96 1.27 -4.83
CA VAL A 117 -18.38 2.45 -5.59
C VAL A 117 -19.51 2.03 -6.52
N ALA A 118 -20.73 2.49 -6.21
CA ALA A 118 -21.96 2.00 -6.83
C ALA A 118 -22.36 2.75 -8.12
N ASN A 119 -21.90 3.99 -8.30
CA ASN A 119 -22.29 4.85 -9.42
C ASN A 119 -21.27 4.97 -10.53
N LEU A 120 -20.34 4.02 -10.62
CA LEU A 120 -19.42 3.95 -11.76
C LEU A 120 -20.14 3.44 -13.01
N LYS A 121 -19.71 3.98 -14.17
CA LYS A 121 -20.17 3.45 -15.47
C LYS A 121 -19.79 1.98 -15.60
N PRO A 122 -20.69 1.12 -16.12
CA PRO A 122 -20.37 -0.29 -16.35
C PRO A 122 -19.13 -0.44 -17.24
N ALA A 123 -18.23 -1.33 -16.83
CA ALA A 123 -17.02 -1.64 -17.58
C ALA A 123 -16.95 -3.13 -17.92
N LYS A 124 -16.58 -3.46 -19.15
CA LYS A 124 -16.41 -4.85 -19.57
C LYS A 124 -14.99 -5.32 -19.28
N LEU A 125 -14.86 -6.24 -18.32
CA LEU A 125 -13.60 -6.83 -17.88
C LEU A 125 -13.63 -8.34 -18.13
N MET A 126 -12.67 -8.87 -18.86
CA MET A 126 -12.60 -10.30 -19.20
C MET A 126 -13.91 -10.86 -19.79
N GLY A 127 -14.63 -10.06 -20.58
CA GLY A 127 -15.91 -10.46 -21.19
C GLY A 127 -17.12 -10.30 -20.28
N ILE A 128 -16.97 -9.95 -19.01
CA ILE A 128 -18.03 -9.78 -18.02
C ILE A 128 -18.23 -8.29 -17.77
N VAL A 129 -19.48 -7.86 -17.67
CA VAL A 129 -19.81 -6.46 -17.32
C VAL A 129 -19.76 -6.29 -15.80
N SER A 130 -18.84 -5.42 -15.34
CA SER A 130 -18.74 -4.99 -13.93
C SER A 130 -19.57 -3.74 -13.72
N ASN A 131 -20.50 -3.77 -12.75
CA ASN A 131 -21.42 -2.67 -12.41
C ASN A 131 -21.01 -2.01 -11.08
N GLY A 132 -19.76 -1.63 -10.95
CA GLY A 132 -19.19 -1.00 -9.77
C GLY A 132 -17.74 -1.42 -9.55
N MET A 133 -17.13 -0.93 -8.49
CA MET A 133 -15.76 -1.21 -8.11
C MET A 133 -15.65 -1.45 -6.61
N LEU A 134 -14.93 -2.49 -6.21
CA LEU A 134 -14.56 -2.76 -4.82
C LEU A 134 -13.44 -1.82 -4.36
N LEU A 135 -13.54 -1.33 -3.14
CA LEU A 135 -12.45 -0.61 -2.51
C LEU A 135 -11.49 -1.60 -1.82
N ALA A 136 -10.23 -1.44 -2.12
CA ALA A 136 -9.15 -2.21 -1.51
C ALA A 136 -7.91 -1.35 -1.36
N ALA A 137 -7.19 -1.52 -0.27
CA ALA A 137 -5.82 -1.04 -0.15
C ALA A 137 -4.90 -1.99 -0.93
N VAL A 138 -3.87 -1.47 -1.54
CA VAL A 138 -2.88 -2.28 -2.27
C VAL A 138 -1.51 -2.03 -1.66
N ASP A 139 -0.91 -3.08 -1.12
CA ASP A 139 0.46 -3.08 -0.62
C ASP A 139 1.30 -4.15 -1.33
N ASP A 140 2.54 -4.33 -0.88
CA ASP A 140 3.46 -5.34 -1.44
C ASP A 140 2.94 -6.78 -1.27
N SER A 141 2.01 -7.01 -0.33
CA SER A 141 1.36 -8.31 -0.10
C SER A 141 0.13 -8.53 -0.99
N GLY A 142 -0.26 -7.54 -1.76
CA GLY A 142 -1.43 -7.57 -2.66
C GLY A 142 -2.65 -6.81 -2.11
N PRO A 143 -3.82 -6.95 -2.76
CA PRO A 143 -5.02 -6.20 -2.41
C PRO A 143 -5.62 -6.66 -1.07
N ILE A 144 -5.92 -5.69 -0.20
CA ILE A 144 -6.62 -5.88 1.07
C ILE A 144 -7.97 -5.19 0.99
N LEU A 145 -9.04 -5.93 1.14
CA LEU A 145 -10.41 -5.41 1.04
C LEU A 145 -10.71 -4.42 2.17
N ALA A 146 -11.31 -3.30 1.82
CA ALA A 146 -11.91 -2.41 2.80
C ALA A 146 -13.22 -3.02 3.32
N THR A 147 -13.27 -3.28 4.63
CA THR A 147 -14.41 -3.89 5.31
C THR A 147 -14.86 -3.02 6.47
N LEU A 148 -15.96 -3.36 7.10
CA LEU A 148 -16.48 -2.69 8.28
C LEU A 148 -16.25 -3.57 9.52
N ASP A 149 -16.03 -2.94 10.67
CA ASP A 149 -15.86 -3.65 11.95
C ASP A 149 -17.17 -4.28 12.43
N ASN A 150 -18.28 -3.60 12.16
CA ASN A 150 -19.61 -4.09 12.52
C ASN A 150 -20.46 -4.27 11.27
N PRO A 151 -21.28 -5.32 11.23
CA PRO A 151 -22.20 -5.53 10.12
C PRO A 151 -23.28 -4.45 10.10
N VAL A 152 -23.58 -3.97 8.91
CA VAL A 152 -24.67 -3.03 8.64
C VAL A 152 -25.58 -3.57 7.54
N GLU A 153 -26.72 -2.92 7.34
CA GLU A 153 -27.65 -3.33 6.29
C GLU A 153 -27.01 -3.11 4.89
N PRO A 154 -27.12 -4.10 3.98
CA PRO A 154 -26.63 -3.95 2.61
C PRO A 154 -27.26 -2.75 1.90
N GLY A 155 -26.47 -1.98 1.18
CA GLY A 155 -26.93 -0.74 0.53
C GLY A 155 -26.72 0.52 1.38
N THR A 156 -26.34 0.40 2.65
CA THR A 156 -26.00 1.56 3.50
C THR A 156 -24.94 2.42 2.83
N ALA A 157 -25.20 3.72 2.72
CA ALA A 157 -24.27 4.68 2.14
C ALA A 157 -23.19 5.08 3.14
N LEU A 158 -21.96 5.20 2.66
CA LEU A 158 -20.84 5.79 3.40
C LEU A 158 -20.76 7.29 3.07
N ARG A 159 -20.50 8.09 4.09
CA ARG A 159 -20.40 9.55 3.99
C ARG A 159 -19.18 10.05 4.71
#